data_819697deb69765c278cdbda665c3cddc
#
_entry.id   819697deb69765c278cdbda665c3cddc
#
_cell.length_a   1.000
_cell.length_b   1.000
_cell.length_c   1.000
_cell.angle_alpha   90.00
_cell.angle_beta   90.00
_cell.angle_gamma   90.00
#
_symmetry.space_group_name_H-M   'P 1'
#
loop_
_entity.id
_entity.type
_entity.pdbx_description
1 polymer ?
#
loop_
_entity_poly.entity_id
_entity_poly.type
_entity_poly.pdbx_seq_one_letter_code
_entity_poly.pdbx_strand_id
1 'polypeptide(L)' 'MKNLKLKSARAAKDLSQQQLAEIVGVSRQTINAIEKGDYNPTIRLCLSICYALDKSLDELFWEESIEKSPDTM' A
#
# COMPACT_ATOMS: atom_id res chain seq x y z
N MET A 1 -1.15 -11.74 1.54
CA MET A 1 -2.22 -11.16 2.35
C MET A 1 -2.74 -9.88 1.71
N LYS A 2 -4.05 -9.73 1.67
CA LYS A 2 -4.64 -8.55 1.04
C LYS A 2 -4.30 -7.30 1.82
N ASN A 3 -4.09 -6.22 1.10
CA ASN A 3 -3.83 -4.93 1.74
C ASN A 3 -5.10 -4.07 1.64
N LEU A 4 -6.00 -4.29 2.58
CA LEU A 4 -7.25 -3.56 2.60
C LEU A 4 -7.07 -2.12 3.03
N LYS A 5 -6.00 -1.84 3.79
CA LYS A 5 -5.71 -0.46 4.20
C LYS A 5 -5.37 0.39 2.99
N LEU A 6 -4.59 -0.16 2.06
CA LEU A 6 -4.25 0.55 0.84
C LEU A 6 -5.50 0.78 0.00
N LYS A 7 -6.31 -0.25 -0.15
CA LYS A 7 -7.53 -0.14 -0.95
C LYS A 7 -8.47 0.92 -0.38
N SER A 8 -8.64 0.92 0.94
CA SER A 8 -9.50 1.90 1.60
C SER A 8 -8.97 3.31 1.46
N ALA A 9 -7.67 3.49 1.64
CA ALA A 9 -7.07 4.82 1.53
C ALA A 9 -7.18 5.36 0.11
N ARG A 10 -7.00 4.47 -0.87
CA ARG A 10 -7.15 4.86 -2.27
C ARG A 10 -8.58 5.29 -2.56
N ALA A 11 -9.54 4.49 -2.09
CA ALA A 11 -10.95 4.80 -2.31
C ALA A 11 -11.36 6.10 -1.63
N ALA A 12 -10.80 6.37 -0.46
CA ALA A 12 -11.10 7.60 0.27
C ALA A 12 -10.64 8.83 -0.49
N LYS A 13 -9.66 8.69 -1.37
CA LYS A 13 -9.19 9.79 -2.21
C LYS A 13 -9.88 9.79 -3.58
N ASP A 14 -10.86 8.91 -3.78
CA ASP A 14 -11.57 8.79 -5.05
C ASP A 14 -10.64 8.45 -6.21
N LEU A 15 -9.61 7.67 -5.94
CA LEU A 15 -8.67 7.27 -6.97
C LEU A 15 -8.93 5.84 -7.40
N SER A 16 -8.94 5.60 -8.71
CA SER A 16 -8.95 4.25 -9.23
C SER A 16 -7.55 3.65 -9.11
N GLN A 17 -7.45 2.34 -9.29
CA GLN A 17 -6.13 1.70 -9.34
C GLN A 17 -5.28 2.31 -10.44
N GLN A 18 -5.89 2.57 -11.58
CA GLN A 18 -5.17 3.15 -12.71
C GLN A 18 -4.65 4.55 -12.37
N GLN A 19 -5.48 5.36 -11.72
CA GLN A 19 -5.08 6.71 -11.36
C GLN A 19 -3.93 6.70 -10.37
N LEU A 20 -4.01 5.85 -9.35
CA LEU A 20 -2.91 5.76 -8.39
C LEU A 20 -1.64 5.26 -9.07
N ALA A 21 -1.78 4.27 -9.94
CA ALA A 21 -0.63 3.74 -10.67
C ALA A 21 0.07 4.84 -11.47
N GLU A 22 -0.72 5.70 -12.11
CA GLU A 22 -0.15 6.79 -12.88
C GLU A 22 0.58 7.79 -11.99
N ILE A 23 0.03 8.06 -10.82
CA ILE A 23 0.65 9.02 -9.90
C ILE A 23 2.00 8.50 -9.42
N VAL A 24 2.08 7.22 -9.09
CA VAL A 24 3.32 6.68 -8.53
C VAL A 24 4.24 6.06 -9.59
N GLY A 25 3.81 6.03 -10.85
CA GLY A 25 4.69 5.62 -11.94
C GLY A 25 4.83 4.13 -12.13
N VAL A 26 3.79 3.36 -11.85
CA VAL A 26 3.80 1.91 -12.07
C VAL A 26 2.55 1.52 -12.86
N SER A 27 2.44 0.25 -13.22
CA SER A 27 1.27 -0.20 -13.96
C SER A 27 0.10 -0.45 -13.01
N ARG A 28 -1.11 -0.45 -13.58
CA ARG A 28 -2.29 -0.77 -12.79
C ARG A 28 -2.21 -2.16 -12.21
N GLN A 29 -1.63 -3.10 -12.97
CA GLN A 29 -1.48 -4.46 -12.49
C GLN A 29 -0.63 -4.52 -11.23
N THR A 30 0.38 -3.65 -11.13
CA THR A 30 1.21 -3.61 -9.95
C THR A 30 0.39 -3.17 -8.73
N ILE A 31 -0.42 -2.12 -8.87
CA ILE A 31 -1.26 -1.68 -7.76
C ILE A 31 -2.24 -2.78 -7.38
N ASN A 32 -2.86 -3.40 -8.37
CA ASN A 32 -3.80 -4.47 -8.11
C ASN A 32 -3.13 -5.63 -7.35
N ALA A 33 -1.93 -6.00 -7.75
CA ALA A 33 -1.20 -7.10 -7.12
C ALA A 33 -0.84 -6.76 -5.68
N ILE A 34 -0.48 -5.50 -5.41
CA ILE A 34 -0.18 -5.08 -4.04
C ILE A 34 -1.43 -5.18 -3.18
N GLU A 35 -2.57 -4.73 -3.70
CA GLU A 35 -3.81 -4.77 -2.94
C GLU A 35 -4.28 -6.20 -2.67
N LYS A 36 -3.99 -7.11 -3.59
CA LYS A 36 -4.34 -8.52 -3.41
C LYS A 36 -3.37 -9.27 -2.50
N GLY A 37 -2.20 -8.68 -2.26
CA GLY A 37 -1.19 -9.34 -1.46
C GLY A 37 -0.30 -10.27 -2.26
N ASP A 38 -0.33 -10.14 -3.58
CA ASP A 38 0.46 -11.00 -4.47
C ASP A 38 1.83 -10.43 -4.81
N TYR A 39 2.10 -9.23 -4.37
CA TYR A 39 3.33 -8.55 -4.72
C TYR A 39 3.80 -7.70 -3.54
N ASN A 40 5.07 -7.84 -3.19
CA ASN A 40 5.67 -7.05 -2.11
C ASN A 40 6.39 -5.87 -2.72
N PRO A 41 5.87 -4.66 -2.56
CA PRO A 41 6.51 -3.49 -3.17
C PRO A 41 7.83 -3.17 -2.47
N THR A 42 8.72 -2.51 -3.20
CA THR A 42 9.94 -2.01 -2.61
C THR A 42 9.58 -0.91 -1.63
N ILE A 43 10.52 -0.61 -0.72
CA ILE A 43 10.27 0.46 0.24
C ILE A 43 10.06 1.79 -0.49
N ARG A 44 10.79 2.01 -1.58
CA ARG A 44 10.64 3.24 -2.35
C ARG A 44 9.21 3.36 -2.90
N LEU A 45 8.68 2.26 -3.43
CA LEU A 45 7.32 2.28 -3.96
C LEU A 45 6.31 2.47 -2.84
N CYS A 46 6.53 1.83 -1.69
CA CYS A 46 5.67 2.01 -0.53
C CYS A 46 5.61 3.49 -0.13
N LEU A 47 6.76 4.15 -0.08
CA LEU A 47 6.81 5.56 0.29
C LEU A 47 6.10 6.44 -0.73
N SER A 48 6.26 6.13 -2.02
CA SER A 48 5.57 6.88 -3.07
C SER A 48 4.06 6.77 -2.92
N ILE A 49 3.58 5.57 -2.63
CA ILE A 49 2.15 5.35 -2.45
C ILE A 49 1.66 6.10 -1.21
N CYS A 50 2.41 6.02 -0.11
CA CYS A 50 2.04 6.73 1.10
C CYS A 50 1.95 8.22 0.86
N TYR A 51 2.92 8.76 0.13
CA TYR A 51 2.93 10.18 -0.17
C TYR A 51 1.72 10.57 -1.02
N ALA A 52 1.41 9.76 -2.02
CA ALA A 52 0.28 10.02 -2.91
C ALA A 52 -1.05 10.01 -2.16
N LEU A 53 -1.16 9.16 -1.15
CA LEU A 53 -2.41 9.01 -0.40
C LEU A 53 -2.42 9.77 0.91
N ASP A 54 -1.34 10.50 1.20
CA ASP A 54 -1.24 11.29 2.42
C ASP A 54 -1.40 10.41 3.66
N LYS A 55 -0.70 9.30 3.65
CA LYS A 55 -0.72 8.33 4.74
C LYS A 55 0.69 7.97 5.12
N SER A 56 0.87 7.46 6.34
CA SER A 56 2.17 7.02 6.77
C SER A 56 2.39 5.57 6.37
N LEU A 57 3.64 5.13 6.44
CA LEU A 57 4.00 3.78 6.07
C LEU A 57 3.28 2.75 6.94
N ASP A 58 3.20 3.01 8.24
CA ASP A 58 2.54 2.07 9.13
C ASP A 58 1.03 2.07 8.93
N GLU A 59 0.44 3.17 8.44
CA GLU A 59 -0.99 3.19 8.16
C GLU A 59 -1.37 2.30 6.99
N LEU A 60 -0.47 2.14 6.02
CA LEU A 60 -0.78 1.41 4.81
C LEU A 60 -0.12 0.05 4.73
N PHE A 61 1.07 -0.10 5.29
CA PHE A 61 1.86 -1.30 5.07
C PHE A 61 2.27 -2.04 6.33
N TRP A 62 1.91 -1.55 7.49
CA TRP A 62 2.26 -2.24 8.72
C TRP A 62 1.25 -3.34 8.98
N GLU A 63 1.74 -4.55 9.26
CA GLU A 63 0.86 -5.68 9.54
C GLU A 63 0.76 -5.90 11.03
N GLU A 64 -0.45 -6.16 11.47
CA GLU A 64 -0.69 -6.40 12.90
C GLU A 64 0.07 -7.61 13.41
N SER A 65 0.25 -8.60 12.55
CA SER A 65 0.99 -9.78 12.96
C SER A 65 2.42 -9.44 13.32
N ILE A 66 3.01 -8.48 12.63
CA ILE A 66 4.36 -8.03 12.95
C ILE A 66 4.34 -7.28 14.26
N GLU A 67 3.33 -6.49 14.43
CA GLU A 67 3.18 -5.71 15.64
C GLU A 67 3.06 -6.57 16.85
N LYS A 68 2.51 -7.75 16.69
CA LYS A 68 2.31 -8.66 17.80
C LYS A 68 3.48 -9.55 18.11
N SER A 69 4.58 -9.31 17.47
CA SER A 69 5.79 -10.08 17.72
C SER A 69 6.81 -9.24 18.43
N PRO A 70 6.48 -8.70 19.53
CA PRO A 70 7.35 -7.75 20.17
C PRO A 70 8.55 -8.38 20.79
N ASP A 71 8.42 -9.58 21.16
CA ASP A 71 9.50 -10.23 21.78
C ASP A 71 10.60 -10.52 20.84
N THR A 72 10.35 -10.30 19.62
CA THR A 72 11.42 -10.43 18.71
C THR A 72 12.35 -9.30 18.85
N MET A 73 12.01 -8.38 19.66
CA MET A 73 12.89 -7.33 19.85
C MET A 73 13.71 -7.42 20.88
#